data_61cdba254e6e68487ad5b28b020ca65a
#
_entry.id   61cdba254e6e68487ad5b28b020ca65a
#
_cell.length_a   1.000
_cell.length_b   1.000
_cell.length_c   1.000
_cell.angle_alpha   90.00
_cell.angle_beta   90.00
_cell.angle_gamma   90.00
#
_symmetry.space_group_name_H-M   'P 1'
#
loop_
_entity.id
_entity.type
_entity.pdbx_description
1 polymer ?
#
loop_
_entity_poly.entity_id
_entity_poly.type
_entity_poly.pdbx_seq_one_letter_code
_entity_poly.pdbx_strand_id
1 'polypeptide(L)'
;MGVGDPLYFDVYSLFLHHHFPDLAVTSLYVAVVKRSQLVCSSPRLLRENLREQKKLLGLIIATLSGLPEECLYVEDEGELITETELRTQLCLLEGELTLLEGEEWEENSRDIARKLVGKGELRLGVSLARQCGVGWREIATILAEGFEKGRNSVEFCQQCKEVLNQDESGHCCCVFVEGILKKCDVSGIPTFVHELILDKAAHGVCWCEGVVGVLLKYGRILEACSILVPFLRVACRNTAVWVPLKQVEVVISVINDAEGKREISEMMRNQLSGWRKKLESVTLEYMKARICEE
;
A
#
# COMPACT_ATOMS: atom_id res chain seq x y z
N MET A 1 -40.00 9.20 -4.16
CA MET A 1 -40.46 7.92 -3.63
C MET A 1 -39.24 7.15 -3.22
N GLY A 2 -39.01 6.97 -1.90
CA GLY A 2 -37.88 6.19 -1.40
C GLY A 2 -38.11 4.72 -1.71
N VAL A 3 -37.36 4.19 -2.66
CA VAL A 3 -37.49 2.79 -3.09
C VAL A 3 -36.53 1.95 -2.25
N GLY A 4 -36.81 1.85 -0.94
CA GLY A 4 -36.48 0.66 -0.22
C GLY A 4 -37.58 -0.32 -0.54
N ASP A 5 -37.33 -1.35 -1.34
CA ASP A 5 -38.36 -2.34 -1.60
C ASP A 5 -38.48 -3.22 -0.34
N PRO A 6 -39.44 -2.97 0.57
CA PRO A 6 -39.55 -3.67 1.85
C PRO A 6 -39.65 -5.18 1.63
N LEU A 7 -40.13 -5.59 0.47
CA LEU A 7 -40.32 -6.98 0.10
C LEU A 7 -39.02 -7.81 0.22
N TYR A 8 -37.86 -7.28 -0.16
CA TYR A 8 -36.60 -8.05 -0.08
C TYR A 8 -36.17 -8.30 1.37
N PHE A 9 -36.39 -7.33 2.26
CA PHE A 9 -36.14 -7.51 3.68
C PHE A 9 -37.10 -8.47 4.35
N ASP A 10 -38.37 -8.45 3.92
CA ASP A 10 -39.38 -9.39 4.42
C ASP A 10 -39.04 -10.82 3.99
N VAL A 11 -38.67 -11.00 2.70
CA VAL A 11 -38.24 -12.30 2.16
C VAL A 11 -36.96 -12.78 2.82
N TYR A 12 -35.96 -11.93 3.00
CA TYR A 12 -34.74 -12.24 3.72
C TYR A 12 -35.03 -12.70 5.17
N SER A 13 -35.84 -11.95 5.88
CA SER A 13 -36.22 -12.27 7.26
C SER A 13 -36.99 -13.60 7.34
N LEU A 14 -37.86 -13.85 6.37
CA LEU A 14 -38.61 -15.10 6.28
C LEU A 14 -37.67 -16.30 6.10
N PHE A 15 -36.72 -16.22 5.16
CA PHE A 15 -35.78 -17.30 4.92
C PHE A 15 -34.84 -17.54 6.12
N LEU A 16 -34.36 -16.49 6.78
CA LEU A 16 -33.57 -16.64 8.00
C LEU A 16 -34.37 -17.31 9.13
N HIS A 17 -35.65 -16.94 9.30
CA HIS A 17 -36.53 -17.55 10.30
C HIS A 17 -36.74 -19.04 10.04
N HIS A 18 -36.78 -19.46 8.78
CA HIS A 18 -36.93 -20.84 8.36
C HIS A 18 -35.60 -21.60 8.20
N HIS A 19 -34.48 -21.03 8.64
CA HIS A 19 -33.14 -21.62 8.54
C HIS A 19 -32.63 -21.90 7.13
N PHE A 20 -32.96 -21.03 6.17
CA PHE A 20 -32.48 -21.04 4.79
C PHE A 20 -31.60 -19.80 4.53
N PRO A 21 -30.38 -19.71 5.14
CA PRO A 21 -29.56 -18.51 5.03
C PRO A 21 -29.04 -18.25 3.61
N ASP A 22 -28.80 -19.29 2.81
CA ASP A 22 -28.42 -19.23 1.38
C ASP A 22 -29.49 -18.51 0.54
N LEU A 23 -30.77 -18.89 0.70
CA LEU A 23 -31.88 -18.21 0.03
C LEU A 23 -32.08 -16.78 0.57
N ALA A 24 -31.81 -16.55 1.84
CA ALA A 24 -31.90 -15.23 2.43
C ALA A 24 -30.86 -14.29 1.77
N VAL A 25 -29.59 -14.67 1.69
CA VAL A 25 -28.55 -13.82 1.06
C VAL A 25 -28.77 -13.65 -0.41
N THR A 26 -29.20 -14.68 -1.14
CA THR A 26 -29.55 -14.59 -2.56
C THR A 26 -30.67 -13.58 -2.79
N SER A 27 -31.72 -13.55 -1.95
CA SER A 27 -32.82 -12.59 -2.07
C SER A 27 -32.33 -11.13 -1.94
N LEU A 28 -31.41 -10.86 -1.02
CA LEU A 28 -30.79 -9.53 -0.87
C LEU A 28 -29.88 -9.20 -2.05
N TYR A 29 -29.14 -10.18 -2.57
CA TYR A 29 -28.25 -9.94 -3.71
C TYR A 29 -29.03 -9.56 -4.98
N VAL A 30 -30.15 -10.20 -5.23
CA VAL A 30 -31.08 -9.81 -6.30
C VAL A 30 -31.50 -8.33 -6.15
N ALA A 31 -31.72 -7.85 -4.93
CA ALA A 31 -32.01 -6.44 -4.68
C ALA A 31 -30.81 -5.53 -5.01
N VAL A 32 -29.58 -5.97 -4.71
CA VAL A 32 -28.35 -5.23 -5.08
C VAL A 32 -28.25 -5.12 -6.60
N VAL A 33 -28.39 -6.24 -7.33
CA VAL A 33 -28.31 -6.26 -8.81
C VAL A 33 -29.36 -5.36 -9.43
N LYS A 34 -30.61 -5.44 -8.98
CA LYS A 34 -31.67 -4.55 -9.50
C LYS A 34 -31.37 -3.08 -9.22
N ARG A 35 -30.79 -2.75 -8.08
CA ARG A 35 -30.40 -1.38 -7.76
C ARG A 35 -29.22 -0.89 -8.58
N SER A 36 -28.25 -1.75 -8.91
CA SER A 36 -27.12 -1.39 -9.77
C SER A 36 -27.57 -1.03 -11.20
N GLN A 37 -28.69 -1.59 -11.65
CA GLN A 37 -29.28 -1.32 -12.96
C GLN A 37 -30.14 -0.04 -13.00
N LEU A 38 -30.41 0.61 -11.85
CA LEU A 38 -31.23 1.82 -11.81
C LEU A 38 -30.47 3.02 -12.38
N VAL A 39 -31.05 3.63 -13.41
CA VAL A 39 -30.55 4.90 -13.94
C VAL A 39 -30.99 6.05 -13.02
N CYS A 40 -30.01 6.63 -12.32
CA CYS A 40 -30.22 7.75 -11.40
C CYS A 40 -30.14 9.09 -12.15
N SER A 41 -31.21 9.88 -12.14
CA SER A 41 -31.28 11.16 -12.84
C SER A 41 -30.60 12.33 -12.13
N SER A 42 -30.10 12.12 -10.89
CA SER A 42 -29.40 13.15 -10.15
C SER A 42 -28.32 12.56 -9.22
N PRO A 43 -27.25 13.32 -8.92
CA PRO A 43 -26.19 12.87 -7.98
C PRO A 43 -26.74 12.49 -6.59
N ARG A 44 -27.81 13.17 -6.14
CA ARG A 44 -28.45 12.85 -4.85
C ARG A 44 -29.09 11.46 -4.87
N LEU A 45 -29.89 11.16 -5.92
CA LEU A 45 -30.53 9.85 -6.06
C LEU A 45 -29.51 8.75 -6.24
N LEU A 46 -28.43 9.02 -6.98
CA LEU A 46 -27.33 8.09 -7.13
C LEU A 46 -26.67 7.78 -5.77
N ARG A 47 -26.37 8.81 -4.97
CA ARG A 47 -25.80 8.65 -3.63
C ARG A 47 -26.70 7.85 -2.70
N GLU A 48 -28.00 8.11 -2.72
CA GLU A 48 -28.99 7.34 -1.96
C GLU A 48 -29.01 5.87 -2.40
N ASN A 49 -29.00 5.63 -3.72
CA ASN A 49 -28.99 4.28 -4.28
C ASN A 49 -27.73 3.50 -3.91
N LEU A 50 -26.55 4.10 -4.01
CA LEU A 50 -25.28 3.48 -3.63
C LEU A 50 -25.20 3.18 -2.11
N ARG A 51 -25.76 4.08 -1.28
CA ARG A 51 -25.86 3.84 0.17
C ARG A 51 -26.73 2.63 0.51
N GLU A 52 -27.84 2.46 -0.19
CA GLU A 52 -28.70 1.29 -0.01
C GLU A 52 -28.04 0.00 -0.51
N GLN A 53 -27.36 0.03 -1.66
CA GLN A 53 -26.57 -1.12 -2.13
C GLN A 53 -25.47 -1.50 -1.10
N LYS A 54 -24.75 -0.51 -0.56
CA LYS A 54 -23.76 -0.73 0.50
C LYS A 54 -24.34 -1.42 1.72
N LYS A 55 -25.51 -1.00 2.20
CA LYS A 55 -26.20 -1.62 3.32
C LYS A 55 -26.56 -3.08 3.05
N LEU A 56 -27.12 -3.34 1.86
CA LEU A 56 -27.49 -4.70 1.45
C LEU A 56 -26.28 -5.62 1.36
N LEU A 57 -25.20 -5.19 0.71
CA LEU A 57 -23.96 -5.97 0.64
C LEU A 57 -23.33 -6.20 2.02
N GLY A 58 -23.34 -5.20 2.88
CA GLY A 58 -22.87 -5.34 4.25
C GLY A 58 -23.65 -6.40 5.04
N LEU A 59 -24.98 -6.45 4.86
CA LEU A 59 -25.83 -7.45 5.49
C LEU A 59 -25.59 -8.86 4.93
N ILE A 60 -25.44 -8.99 3.61
CA ILE A 60 -25.09 -10.26 2.95
C ILE A 60 -23.78 -10.81 3.51
N ILE A 61 -22.72 -9.98 3.52
CA ILE A 61 -21.40 -10.38 4.02
C ILE A 61 -21.46 -10.77 5.50
N ALA A 62 -22.18 -10.00 6.33
CA ALA A 62 -22.37 -10.33 7.74
C ALA A 62 -23.09 -11.66 7.93
N THR A 63 -24.08 -11.97 7.10
CA THR A 63 -24.79 -13.24 7.16
C THR A 63 -23.90 -14.40 6.72
N LEU A 64 -23.19 -14.25 5.58
CA LEU A 64 -22.25 -15.26 5.10
C LEU A 64 -21.14 -15.56 6.10
N SER A 65 -20.57 -14.54 6.76
CA SER A 65 -19.51 -14.71 7.77
C SER A 65 -19.93 -15.57 8.97
N GLY A 66 -21.21 -15.80 9.16
CA GLY A 66 -21.76 -16.71 10.18
C GLY A 66 -22.00 -18.14 9.69
N LEU A 67 -21.73 -18.42 8.39
CA LEU A 67 -21.94 -19.73 7.77
C LEU A 67 -20.64 -20.54 7.69
N PRO A 68 -20.71 -21.88 7.51
CA PRO A 68 -19.54 -22.70 7.19
C PRO A 68 -18.87 -22.27 5.88
N GLU A 69 -17.55 -22.49 5.77
CA GLU A 69 -16.75 -22.10 4.58
C GLU A 69 -17.33 -22.62 3.25
N GLU A 70 -17.99 -23.75 3.27
CA GLU A 70 -18.61 -24.38 2.10
C GLU A 70 -19.83 -23.59 1.57
N CYS A 71 -20.37 -22.65 2.36
CA CYS A 71 -21.56 -21.85 2.05
C CYS A 71 -21.24 -20.36 1.85
N LEU A 72 -19.98 -19.98 1.71
CA LEU A 72 -19.56 -18.57 1.57
C LEU A 72 -19.72 -18.03 0.15
N TYR A 73 -20.86 -18.24 -0.47
CA TYR A 73 -21.19 -17.76 -1.80
C TYR A 73 -22.67 -17.38 -1.94
N VAL A 74 -22.98 -16.59 -2.93
CA VAL A 74 -24.34 -16.28 -3.37
C VAL A 74 -24.50 -16.81 -4.79
N GLU A 75 -25.61 -17.47 -5.10
CA GLU A 75 -25.93 -17.88 -6.44
C GLU A 75 -26.74 -16.79 -7.16
N ASP A 76 -26.27 -16.36 -8.34
CA ASP A 76 -26.96 -15.41 -9.19
C ASP A 76 -26.92 -15.93 -10.64
N GLU A 77 -28.10 -16.21 -11.23
CA GLU A 77 -28.26 -16.70 -12.59
C GLU A 77 -27.37 -17.91 -12.95
N GLY A 78 -27.01 -18.73 -11.96
CA GLY A 78 -26.16 -19.92 -12.14
C GLY A 78 -24.65 -19.63 -11.96
N GLU A 79 -24.27 -18.42 -11.65
CA GLU A 79 -22.91 -18.05 -11.23
C GLU A 79 -22.81 -18.03 -9.71
N LEU A 80 -21.67 -18.50 -9.19
CA LEU A 80 -21.37 -18.46 -7.76
C LEU A 80 -20.52 -17.25 -7.45
N ILE A 81 -21.07 -16.32 -6.68
CA ILE A 81 -20.38 -15.11 -6.25
C ILE A 81 -19.81 -15.32 -4.85
N THR A 82 -18.51 -15.28 -4.74
CA THR A 82 -17.79 -15.52 -3.50
C THR A 82 -17.87 -14.33 -2.55
N GLU A 83 -17.64 -14.57 -1.24
CA GLU A 83 -17.52 -13.50 -0.25
C GLU A 83 -16.45 -12.47 -0.65
N THR A 84 -15.34 -12.92 -1.27
CA THR A 84 -14.27 -12.01 -1.74
C THR A 84 -14.78 -11.05 -2.81
N GLU A 85 -15.58 -11.51 -3.75
CA GLU A 85 -16.18 -10.68 -4.80
C GLU A 85 -17.20 -9.69 -4.20
N LEU A 86 -18.01 -10.11 -3.24
CA LEU A 86 -18.93 -9.23 -2.53
C LEU A 86 -18.19 -8.14 -1.75
N ARG A 87 -17.08 -8.47 -1.11
CA ARG A 87 -16.22 -7.49 -0.43
C ARG A 87 -15.59 -6.51 -1.41
N THR A 88 -15.23 -6.97 -2.61
CA THR A 88 -14.72 -6.11 -3.69
C THR A 88 -15.80 -5.13 -4.13
N GLN A 89 -17.03 -5.60 -4.37
CA GLN A 89 -18.16 -4.74 -4.72
C GLN A 89 -18.46 -3.71 -3.62
N LEU A 90 -18.43 -4.12 -2.35
CA LEU A 90 -18.65 -3.22 -1.21
C LEU A 90 -17.58 -2.11 -1.17
N CYS A 91 -16.32 -2.46 -1.38
CA CYS A 91 -15.21 -1.50 -1.38
C CYS A 91 -15.30 -0.52 -2.56
N LEU A 92 -15.75 -0.97 -3.74
CA LEU A 92 -16.03 -0.11 -4.89
C LEU A 92 -17.13 0.91 -4.56
N LEU A 93 -18.25 0.47 -3.99
CA LEU A 93 -19.33 1.37 -3.57
C LEU A 93 -18.89 2.40 -2.52
N GLU A 94 -18.04 2.00 -1.59
CA GLU A 94 -17.45 2.91 -0.60
C GLU A 94 -16.57 3.97 -1.28
N GLY A 95 -15.74 3.56 -2.22
CA GLY A 95 -14.90 4.46 -3.00
C GLY A 95 -15.73 5.46 -3.81
N GLU A 96 -16.74 4.98 -4.52
CA GLU A 96 -17.65 5.81 -5.30
C GLU A 96 -18.43 6.80 -4.42
N LEU A 97 -18.94 6.36 -3.27
CA LEU A 97 -19.61 7.25 -2.32
C LEU A 97 -18.68 8.36 -1.81
N THR A 98 -17.44 8.01 -1.47
CA THR A 98 -16.44 8.98 -1.01
C THR A 98 -16.09 9.99 -2.10
N LEU A 99 -16.00 9.56 -3.35
CA LEU A 99 -15.76 10.46 -4.50
C LEU A 99 -16.95 11.36 -4.79
N LEU A 100 -18.16 10.83 -4.71
CA LEU A 100 -19.40 11.62 -4.90
C LEU A 100 -19.58 12.73 -3.85
N GLU A 101 -19.03 12.58 -2.67
CA GLU A 101 -19.00 13.65 -1.67
C GLU A 101 -18.08 14.80 -2.11
N GLY A 102 -17.11 14.53 -2.98
CA GLY A 102 -16.23 15.51 -3.61
C GLY A 102 -16.64 15.96 -5.03
N GLU A 103 -17.84 15.60 -5.50
CA GLU A 103 -18.33 15.90 -6.87
C GLU A 103 -17.50 15.27 -8.01
N GLU A 104 -16.64 14.30 -7.73
CA GLU A 104 -15.84 13.61 -8.73
C GLU A 104 -16.43 12.23 -9.01
N TRP A 105 -16.55 11.87 -10.30
CA TRP A 105 -17.04 10.57 -10.74
C TRP A 105 -15.98 9.83 -11.57
N GLU A 106 -15.78 8.55 -11.29
CA GLU A 106 -14.89 7.67 -12.04
C GLU A 106 -15.53 6.29 -12.23
N GLU A 107 -15.31 5.69 -13.39
CA GLU A 107 -15.82 4.36 -13.72
C GLU A 107 -14.77 3.26 -13.52
N ASN A 108 -13.47 3.62 -13.50
CA ASN A 108 -12.37 2.67 -13.39
C ASN A 108 -11.88 2.54 -11.94
N SER A 109 -11.92 1.33 -11.40
CA SER A 109 -11.48 1.03 -10.03
C SER A 109 -10.06 1.48 -9.70
N ARG A 110 -9.13 1.49 -10.69
CA ARG A 110 -7.76 1.99 -10.50
C ARG A 110 -7.73 3.50 -10.33
N ASP A 111 -8.52 4.22 -11.09
CA ASP A 111 -8.59 5.67 -11.03
C ASP A 111 -9.32 6.11 -9.76
N ILE A 112 -10.36 5.36 -9.34
CA ILE A 112 -10.99 5.51 -8.03
C ILE A 112 -9.94 5.36 -6.92
N ALA A 113 -9.13 4.29 -6.95
CA ALA A 113 -8.10 4.06 -5.95
C ALA A 113 -7.06 5.20 -5.91
N ARG A 114 -6.60 5.70 -7.07
CA ARG A 114 -5.68 6.85 -7.15
C ARG A 114 -6.27 8.12 -6.56
N LYS A 115 -7.52 8.41 -6.88
CA LYS A 115 -8.22 9.60 -6.36
C LYS A 115 -8.43 9.51 -4.87
N LEU A 116 -8.81 8.35 -4.33
CA LEU A 116 -8.95 8.12 -2.89
C LEU A 116 -7.64 8.36 -2.17
N VAL A 117 -6.53 7.78 -2.66
CA VAL A 117 -5.19 8.02 -2.10
C VAL A 117 -4.81 9.50 -2.19
N GLY A 118 -5.12 10.16 -3.32
CA GLY A 118 -4.88 11.60 -3.51
C GLY A 118 -5.69 12.51 -2.58
N LYS A 119 -6.85 12.05 -2.07
CA LYS A 119 -7.68 12.73 -1.07
C LYS A 119 -7.27 12.41 0.38
N GLY A 120 -6.33 11.48 0.59
CA GLY A 120 -5.90 11.04 1.92
C GLY A 120 -6.61 9.78 2.42
N GLU A 121 -7.58 9.25 1.68
CA GLU A 121 -8.29 8.00 1.99
C GLU A 121 -7.45 6.77 1.58
N LEU A 122 -6.23 6.70 2.11
CA LEU A 122 -5.21 5.75 1.66
C LEU A 122 -5.63 4.30 1.90
N ARG A 123 -6.17 3.99 3.09
CA ARG A 123 -6.58 2.62 3.44
C ARG A 123 -7.65 2.11 2.50
N LEU A 124 -8.65 2.93 2.20
CA LEU A 124 -9.74 2.58 1.30
C LEU A 124 -9.21 2.39 -0.13
N GLY A 125 -8.40 3.34 -0.64
CA GLY A 125 -7.81 3.26 -1.98
C GLY A 125 -6.91 2.03 -2.17
N VAL A 126 -6.08 1.68 -1.18
CA VAL A 126 -5.22 0.50 -1.23
C VAL A 126 -6.04 -0.79 -1.11
N SER A 127 -7.04 -0.83 -0.23
CA SER A 127 -7.94 -1.99 -0.10
C SER A 127 -8.65 -2.26 -1.42
N LEU A 128 -9.20 -1.24 -2.06
CA LEU A 128 -9.84 -1.33 -3.36
C LEU A 128 -8.88 -1.83 -4.44
N ALA A 129 -7.67 -1.24 -4.53
CA ALA A 129 -6.66 -1.65 -5.50
C ALA A 129 -6.32 -3.14 -5.37
N ARG A 130 -6.12 -3.63 -4.13
CA ARG A 130 -5.82 -5.04 -3.87
C ARG A 130 -6.96 -5.97 -4.27
N GLN A 131 -8.18 -5.63 -3.91
CA GLN A 131 -9.36 -6.43 -4.23
C GLN A 131 -9.61 -6.49 -5.75
N CYS A 132 -9.27 -5.42 -6.47
CA CYS A 132 -9.32 -5.39 -7.93
C CYS A 132 -8.10 -6.05 -8.62
N GLY A 133 -7.26 -6.78 -7.89
CA GLY A 133 -6.11 -7.49 -8.45
C GLY A 133 -4.96 -6.59 -8.90
N VAL A 134 -4.90 -5.35 -8.41
CA VAL A 134 -3.80 -4.43 -8.71
C VAL A 134 -2.53 -4.92 -8.02
N GLY A 135 -1.47 -5.11 -8.80
CA GLY A 135 -0.20 -5.61 -8.30
C GLY A 135 0.51 -4.63 -7.36
N TRP A 136 1.33 -5.14 -6.45
CA TRP A 136 2.07 -4.35 -5.45
C TRP A 136 2.90 -3.20 -6.04
N ARG A 137 3.48 -3.41 -7.23
CA ARG A 137 4.24 -2.36 -7.93
C ARG A 137 3.38 -1.14 -8.27
N GLU A 138 2.16 -1.38 -8.74
CA GLU A 138 1.22 -0.31 -9.08
C GLU A 138 0.68 0.38 -7.81
N ILE A 139 0.40 -0.38 -6.75
CA ILE A 139 0.04 0.17 -5.44
C ILE A 139 1.14 1.12 -4.94
N ALA A 140 2.40 0.70 -4.98
CA ALA A 140 3.53 1.55 -4.60
C ALA A 140 3.62 2.83 -5.44
N THR A 141 3.29 2.76 -6.73
CA THR A 141 3.22 3.93 -7.61
C THR A 141 2.08 4.88 -7.20
N ILE A 142 0.90 4.34 -6.92
CA ILE A 142 -0.26 5.13 -6.44
C ILE A 142 0.08 5.82 -5.11
N LEU A 143 0.75 5.12 -4.19
CA LEU A 143 1.21 5.69 -2.93
C LEU A 143 2.21 6.84 -3.13
N ALA A 144 3.18 6.66 -4.04
CA ALA A 144 4.15 7.70 -4.36
C ALA A 144 3.48 8.94 -5.00
N GLU A 145 2.44 8.73 -5.80
CA GLU A 145 1.63 9.82 -6.38
C GLU A 145 0.82 10.58 -5.33
N GLY A 146 0.28 9.87 -4.35
CA GLY A 146 -0.45 10.48 -3.24
C GLY A 146 0.46 11.13 -2.21
N PHE A 147 1.70 10.66 -2.07
CA PHE A 147 2.64 11.14 -1.05
C PHE A 147 2.91 12.64 -1.14
N GLU A 148 3.02 13.20 -2.34
CA GLU A 148 3.25 14.64 -2.51
C GLU A 148 2.16 15.48 -1.82
N LYS A 149 0.90 15.06 -1.89
CA LYS A 149 -0.24 15.73 -1.25
C LYS A 149 -0.31 15.48 0.25
N GLY A 150 0.02 14.25 0.68
CA GLY A 150 -0.10 13.79 2.06
C GLY A 150 1.18 13.88 2.91
N ARG A 151 2.32 14.31 2.35
CA ARG A 151 3.65 14.24 2.99
C ARG A 151 3.78 14.91 4.36
N ASN A 152 2.95 15.91 4.63
CA ASN A 152 2.95 16.64 5.90
C ASN A 152 2.01 16.02 6.94
N SER A 153 1.25 14.98 6.57
CA SER A 153 0.36 14.25 7.46
C SER A 153 1.10 13.05 8.07
N VAL A 154 1.23 13.06 9.40
CA VAL A 154 1.81 11.94 10.16
C VAL A 154 0.98 10.67 9.94
N GLU A 155 -0.34 10.82 9.89
CA GLU A 155 -1.26 9.71 9.66
C GLU A 155 -1.06 9.09 8.27
N PHE A 156 -0.92 9.89 7.22
CA PHE A 156 -0.67 9.41 5.86
C PHE A 156 0.67 8.66 5.79
N CYS A 157 1.73 9.20 6.39
CA CYS A 157 3.03 8.54 6.45
C CYS A 157 2.96 7.19 7.18
N GLN A 158 2.22 7.12 8.30
CA GLN A 158 2.02 5.90 9.05
C GLN A 158 1.26 4.85 8.24
N GLN A 159 0.20 5.25 7.54
CA GLN A 159 -0.55 4.36 6.65
C GLN A 159 0.31 3.86 5.47
N CYS A 160 1.15 4.72 4.87
CA CYS A 160 2.12 4.29 3.85
C CYS A 160 3.09 3.23 4.40
N LYS A 161 3.62 3.46 5.61
CA LYS A 161 4.50 2.49 6.29
C LYS A 161 3.82 1.14 6.49
N GLU A 162 2.56 1.13 6.96
CA GLU A 162 1.76 -0.08 7.15
C GLU A 162 1.55 -0.85 5.84
N VAL A 163 1.23 -0.15 4.76
CA VAL A 163 1.02 -0.78 3.44
C VAL A 163 2.31 -1.35 2.87
N LEU A 164 3.40 -0.57 2.88
CA LEU A 164 4.69 -1.03 2.36
C LEU A 164 5.26 -2.19 3.16
N ASN A 165 4.96 -2.26 4.47
CA ASN A 165 5.39 -3.36 5.34
C ASN A 165 4.73 -4.71 4.98
N GLN A 166 3.61 -4.72 4.27
CA GLN A 166 2.92 -5.94 3.83
C GLN A 166 3.62 -6.63 2.65
N ASP A 167 4.50 -5.94 1.93
CA ASP A 167 5.32 -6.54 0.88
C ASP A 167 6.60 -7.15 1.49
N GLU A 168 6.67 -8.46 1.53
CA GLU A 168 7.83 -9.17 2.08
C GLU A 168 9.09 -9.02 1.21
N SER A 169 8.93 -8.80 -0.09
CA SER A 169 10.03 -8.68 -1.05
C SER A 169 10.82 -7.37 -0.96
N GLY A 170 10.23 -6.32 -0.37
CA GLY A 170 10.79 -4.96 -0.35
C GLY A 170 10.75 -4.24 -1.71
N HIS A 171 10.23 -4.88 -2.74
CA HIS A 171 10.17 -4.30 -4.08
C HIS A 171 9.26 -3.04 -4.12
N CYS A 172 8.16 -3.06 -3.38
CA CYS A 172 7.27 -1.91 -3.24
C CYS A 172 7.95 -0.70 -2.64
N CYS A 173 8.79 -0.90 -1.63
CA CYS A 173 9.55 0.18 -1.02
C CYS A 173 10.48 0.84 -2.05
N CYS A 174 11.16 0.05 -2.88
CA CYS A 174 12.02 0.56 -3.96
C CYS A 174 11.21 1.37 -5.00
N VAL A 175 10.08 0.84 -5.45
CA VAL A 175 9.20 1.51 -6.42
C VAL A 175 8.61 2.81 -5.85
N PHE A 176 8.22 2.79 -4.58
CA PHE A 176 7.73 3.97 -3.86
C PHE A 176 8.80 5.06 -3.80
N VAL A 177 10.03 4.73 -3.38
CA VAL A 177 11.16 5.67 -3.33
C VAL A 177 11.50 6.20 -4.71
N GLU A 178 11.55 5.32 -5.73
CA GLU A 178 11.77 5.76 -7.12
C GLU A 178 10.67 6.69 -7.62
N GLY A 179 9.41 6.41 -7.30
CA GLY A 179 8.26 7.25 -7.64
C GLY A 179 8.36 8.65 -7.04
N ILE A 180 8.74 8.75 -5.76
CA ILE A 180 8.97 10.03 -5.08
C ILE A 180 10.10 10.80 -5.74
N LEU A 181 11.26 10.16 -5.97
CA LEU A 181 12.42 10.83 -6.55
C LEU A 181 12.21 11.30 -8.00
N LYS A 182 11.32 10.65 -8.75
CA LYS A 182 10.95 11.07 -10.10
C LYS A 182 10.08 12.33 -10.14
N LYS A 183 9.21 12.49 -9.15
CA LYS A 183 8.16 13.52 -9.18
C LYS A 183 8.47 14.74 -8.33
N CYS A 184 9.23 14.53 -7.27
CA CYS A 184 9.46 15.57 -6.28
C CYS A 184 10.92 16.01 -6.30
N ASP A 185 11.15 17.33 -6.46
CA ASP A 185 12.38 17.99 -6.05
C ASP A 185 12.50 17.98 -4.51
N VAL A 186 12.28 16.81 -3.91
CA VAL A 186 12.16 16.66 -2.46
C VAL A 186 13.53 16.69 -1.83
N SER A 187 13.62 17.41 -0.74
CA SER A 187 14.81 17.55 0.08
C SER A 187 15.28 16.26 0.77
N GLY A 188 14.59 15.13 0.59
CA GLY A 188 14.99 13.84 1.16
C GLY A 188 13.90 12.76 1.06
N ILE A 189 14.29 11.50 1.28
CA ILE A 189 13.33 10.41 1.43
C ILE A 189 12.64 10.49 2.80
N PRO A 190 11.38 10.02 2.90
CA PRO A 190 10.65 10.03 4.17
C PRO A 190 11.36 9.24 5.26
N THR A 191 11.37 9.75 6.48
CA THR A 191 12.01 9.09 7.64
C THR A 191 11.47 7.70 7.91
N PHE A 192 10.17 7.48 7.69
CA PHE A 192 9.56 6.16 7.89
C PHE A 192 10.14 5.08 6.95
N VAL A 193 10.72 5.44 5.80
CA VAL A 193 11.41 4.50 4.91
C VAL A 193 12.68 3.98 5.59
N HIS A 194 13.44 4.87 6.24
CA HIS A 194 14.62 4.47 7.03
C HIS A 194 14.22 3.52 8.17
N GLU A 195 13.18 3.88 8.92
CA GLU A 195 12.66 3.04 10.01
C GLU A 195 12.23 1.66 9.51
N LEU A 196 11.53 1.61 8.38
CA LEU A 196 11.03 0.36 7.79
C LEU A 196 12.19 -0.57 7.38
N ILE A 197 13.23 -0.01 6.75
CA ILE A 197 14.42 -0.77 6.35
C ILE A 197 15.15 -1.33 7.57
N LEU A 198 15.28 -0.54 8.64
CA LEU A 198 15.94 -0.97 9.87
C LEU A 198 15.13 -2.00 10.65
N ASP A 199 13.81 -1.86 10.67
CA ASP A 199 12.89 -2.82 11.28
C ASP A 199 12.98 -4.18 10.56
N LYS A 200 12.93 -4.18 9.23
CA LYS A 200 13.12 -5.41 8.44
C LYS A 200 14.49 -6.04 8.65
N ALA A 201 15.53 -5.23 8.75
CA ALA A 201 16.88 -5.73 9.06
C ALA A 201 16.93 -6.40 10.45
N ALA A 202 16.26 -5.84 11.46
CA ALA A 202 16.18 -6.46 12.78
C ALA A 202 15.53 -7.86 12.74
N HIS A 203 14.65 -8.11 11.76
CA HIS A 203 14.00 -9.39 11.52
C HIS A 203 14.68 -10.28 10.46
N GLY A 204 15.91 -9.95 10.07
CA GLY A 204 16.71 -10.78 9.15
C GLY A 204 16.43 -10.52 7.65
N VAL A 205 15.66 -9.51 7.29
CA VAL A 205 15.27 -9.22 5.90
C VAL A 205 16.03 -8.01 5.35
N CYS A 206 16.67 -8.16 4.19
CA CYS A 206 17.46 -7.11 3.55
C CYS A 206 16.68 -6.35 2.49
N TRP A 207 16.11 -5.20 2.82
CA TRP A 207 15.51 -4.26 1.85
C TRP A 207 16.47 -3.13 1.43
N CYS A 208 17.61 -3.05 2.09
CA CYS A 208 18.57 -1.95 1.90
C CYS A 208 19.13 -1.89 0.48
N GLU A 209 19.44 -3.05 -0.12
CA GLU A 209 20.11 -3.13 -1.43
C GLU A 209 19.33 -2.39 -2.53
N GLY A 210 18.03 -2.69 -2.65
CA GLY A 210 17.18 -2.11 -3.69
C GLY A 210 17.02 -0.60 -3.52
N VAL A 211 16.75 -0.13 -2.29
CA VAL A 211 16.56 1.29 -2.00
C VAL A 211 17.86 2.08 -2.21
N VAL A 212 19.00 1.56 -1.75
CA VAL A 212 20.31 2.17 -1.98
C VAL A 212 20.62 2.25 -3.48
N GLY A 213 20.32 1.19 -4.25
CA GLY A 213 20.48 1.20 -5.71
C GLY A 213 19.66 2.30 -6.38
N VAL A 214 18.42 2.49 -5.96
CA VAL A 214 17.57 3.58 -6.45
C VAL A 214 18.17 4.94 -6.10
N LEU A 215 18.59 5.16 -4.87
CA LEU A 215 19.19 6.43 -4.43
C LEU A 215 20.45 6.79 -5.24
N LEU A 216 21.33 5.81 -5.46
CA LEU A 216 22.53 6.01 -6.29
C LEU A 216 22.19 6.37 -7.74
N LYS A 217 21.17 5.72 -8.33
CA LYS A 217 20.67 6.04 -9.68
C LYS A 217 20.25 7.51 -9.81
N TYR A 218 19.71 8.09 -8.72
CA TYR A 218 19.28 9.50 -8.68
C TYR A 218 20.35 10.44 -8.08
N GLY A 219 21.59 9.98 -7.88
CA GLY A 219 22.70 10.78 -7.37
C GLY A 219 22.58 11.17 -5.90
N ARG A 220 21.69 10.50 -5.13
CA ARG A 220 21.40 10.78 -3.72
C ARG A 220 22.38 10.06 -2.78
N ILE A 221 23.67 10.31 -2.95
CA ILE A 221 24.76 9.59 -2.26
C ILE A 221 24.67 9.72 -0.75
N LEU A 222 24.43 10.92 -0.22
CA LEU A 222 24.35 11.16 1.23
C LEU A 222 23.20 10.41 1.87
N GLU A 223 22.06 10.32 1.20
CA GLU A 223 20.91 9.56 1.67
C GLU A 223 21.16 8.05 1.61
N ALA A 224 21.82 7.57 0.55
CA ALA A 224 22.26 6.18 0.47
C ALA A 224 23.14 5.82 1.67
N CYS A 225 24.11 6.68 2.05
CA CYS A 225 24.95 6.51 3.22
C CYS A 225 24.14 6.54 4.53
N SER A 226 23.14 7.44 4.63
CA SER A 226 22.32 7.58 5.83
C SER A 226 21.43 6.37 6.11
N ILE A 227 21.13 5.56 5.08
CA ILE A 227 20.45 4.27 5.22
C ILE A 227 21.47 3.16 5.50
N LEU A 228 22.52 3.09 4.71
CA LEU A 228 23.44 1.95 4.72
C LEU A 228 24.23 1.82 6.02
N VAL A 229 24.68 2.94 6.62
CA VAL A 229 25.46 2.90 7.89
C VAL A 229 24.64 2.36 9.07
N PRO A 230 23.40 2.85 9.34
CA PRO A 230 22.57 2.26 10.40
C PRO A 230 22.21 0.79 10.10
N PHE A 231 21.91 0.44 8.85
CA PHE A 231 21.64 -0.93 8.44
C PHE A 231 22.80 -1.87 8.76
N LEU A 232 24.04 -1.51 8.40
CA LEU A 232 25.23 -2.29 8.72
C LEU A 232 25.42 -2.48 10.23
N ARG A 233 25.13 -1.46 11.04
CA ARG A 233 25.17 -1.57 12.51
C ARG A 233 24.14 -2.56 13.06
N VAL A 234 22.94 -2.61 12.48
CA VAL A 234 21.95 -3.63 12.85
C VAL A 234 22.46 -5.01 12.44
N ALA A 235 22.99 -5.15 11.22
CA ALA A 235 23.54 -6.39 10.71
C ALA A 235 24.76 -6.90 11.51
N CYS A 236 25.57 -6.02 12.10
CA CYS A 236 26.65 -6.43 13.03
C CYS A 236 26.12 -7.15 14.28
N ARG A 237 24.87 -6.87 14.67
CA ARG A 237 24.22 -7.44 15.87
C ARG A 237 23.31 -8.61 15.55
N ASN A 238 22.86 -8.71 14.31
CA ASN A 238 21.95 -9.76 13.83
C ASN A 238 22.60 -10.49 12.65
N THR A 239 23.20 -11.62 12.93
CA THR A 239 23.95 -12.42 11.95
C THR A 239 23.08 -13.10 10.90
N ALA A 240 21.75 -13.16 11.12
CA ALA A 240 20.80 -13.63 10.13
C ALA A 240 20.65 -12.66 8.93
N VAL A 241 21.06 -11.38 9.08
CA VAL A 241 20.95 -10.38 8.03
C VAL A 241 22.06 -10.52 7.00
N TRP A 242 21.67 -10.74 5.75
CA TRP A 242 22.60 -10.67 4.64
C TRP A 242 22.95 -9.20 4.32
N VAL A 243 24.23 -8.87 4.31
CA VAL A 243 24.73 -7.54 3.91
C VAL A 243 25.17 -7.58 2.46
N PRO A 244 24.65 -6.70 1.60
CA PRO A 244 25.08 -6.60 0.21
C PRO A 244 26.42 -5.86 0.12
N LEU A 245 27.53 -6.53 0.45
CA LEU A 245 28.88 -5.94 0.46
C LEU A 245 29.24 -5.30 -0.88
N LYS A 246 28.81 -5.91 -2.00
CA LYS A 246 28.99 -5.32 -3.33
C LYS A 246 28.37 -3.93 -3.45
N GLN A 247 27.20 -3.72 -2.83
CA GLN A 247 26.54 -2.41 -2.83
C GLN A 247 27.30 -1.40 -1.97
N VAL A 248 27.92 -1.85 -0.87
CA VAL A 248 28.81 -1.01 -0.05
C VAL A 248 30.01 -0.54 -0.85
N GLU A 249 30.66 -1.44 -1.60
CA GLU A 249 31.79 -1.13 -2.48
C GLU A 249 31.39 -0.11 -3.56
N VAL A 250 30.20 -0.29 -4.17
CA VAL A 250 29.67 0.67 -5.16
C VAL A 250 29.47 2.05 -4.55
N VAL A 251 28.89 2.14 -3.33
CA VAL A 251 28.71 3.43 -2.64
C VAL A 251 30.07 4.09 -2.36
N ILE A 252 31.07 3.35 -1.87
CA ILE A 252 32.42 3.86 -1.61
C ILE A 252 33.07 4.35 -2.91
N SER A 253 32.96 3.59 -4.00
CA SER A 253 33.46 4.01 -5.30
C SER A 253 32.83 5.30 -5.78
N VAL A 254 31.50 5.43 -5.69
CA VAL A 254 30.78 6.65 -6.07
C VAL A 254 31.18 7.85 -5.21
N ILE A 255 31.45 7.64 -3.90
CA ILE A 255 31.97 8.69 -3.02
C ILE A 255 33.35 9.13 -3.49
N ASN A 256 34.27 8.21 -3.77
CA ASN A 256 35.63 8.51 -4.24
C ASN A 256 35.61 9.29 -5.55
N ASP A 257 34.77 8.89 -6.51
CA ASP A 257 34.59 9.58 -7.77
C ASP A 257 34.03 11.00 -7.57
N ALA A 258 33.10 11.15 -6.63
CA ALA A 258 32.52 12.44 -6.28
C ALA A 258 33.57 13.35 -5.61
N GLU A 259 34.36 12.84 -4.64
CA GLU A 259 35.43 13.60 -3.97
C GLU A 259 36.50 14.10 -4.96
N GLY A 260 36.76 13.34 -6.03
CA GLY A 260 37.72 13.70 -7.09
C GLY A 260 37.27 14.83 -8.02
N LYS A 261 35.97 15.16 -8.02
CA LYS A 261 35.46 16.23 -8.91
C LYS A 261 35.84 17.62 -8.36
N ARG A 262 36.35 18.48 -9.25
CA ARG A 262 36.79 19.86 -8.91
C ARG A 262 35.64 20.78 -8.55
N GLU A 263 34.43 20.48 -9.01
CA GLU A 263 33.24 21.34 -8.89
C GLU A 263 32.47 21.18 -7.54
N ILE A 264 32.90 20.28 -6.69
CA ILE A 264 32.24 20.02 -5.39
C ILE A 264 32.74 21.01 -4.34
N SER A 265 31.80 21.60 -3.57
CA SER A 265 32.14 22.45 -2.44
C SER A 265 32.95 21.69 -1.39
N GLU A 266 33.83 22.42 -0.69
CA GLU A 266 34.66 21.84 0.38
C GLU A 266 33.78 21.21 1.49
N MET A 267 32.66 21.84 1.81
CA MET A 267 31.71 21.31 2.79
C MET A 267 31.14 19.93 2.35
N MET A 268 30.74 19.80 1.10
CA MET A 268 30.24 18.52 0.56
C MET A 268 31.34 17.44 0.57
N ARG A 269 32.58 17.81 0.21
CA ARG A 269 33.73 16.89 0.22
C ARG A 269 33.99 16.38 1.63
N ASN A 270 33.94 17.25 2.64
CA ASN A 270 34.12 16.87 4.05
C ASN A 270 33.00 15.95 4.54
N GLN A 271 31.75 16.19 4.14
CA GLN A 271 30.62 15.30 4.44
C GLN A 271 30.81 13.91 3.82
N LEU A 272 31.15 13.83 2.54
CA LEU A 272 31.41 12.58 1.83
C LEU A 272 32.56 11.79 2.46
N SER A 273 33.69 12.45 2.74
CA SER A 273 34.82 11.83 3.43
C SER A 273 34.44 11.29 4.83
N GLY A 274 33.61 12.05 5.56
CA GLY A 274 33.07 11.58 6.85
C GLY A 274 32.21 10.34 6.72
N TRP A 275 31.35 10.27 5.72
CA TRP A 275 30.52 9.10 5.45
C TRP A 275 31.33 7.89 4.97
N ARG A 276 32.33 8.09 4.09
CA ARG A 276 33.24 7.03 3.67
C ARG A 276 33.92 6.37 4.86
N LYS A 277 34.55 7.16 5.76
CA LYS A 277 35.21 6.63 6.95
C LYS A 277 34.24 5.84 7.84
N LYS A 278 33.02 6.31 8.00
CA LYS A 278 31.97 5.58 8.76
C LYS A 278 31.61 4.26 8.09
N LEU A 279 31.42 4.24 6.77
CA LEU A 279 31.11 3.02 6.02
C LEU A 279 32.24 2.01 6.12
N GLU A 280 33.48 2.41 5.89
CA GLU A 280 34.66 1.54 6.01
C GLU A 280 34.81 0.95 7.41
N SER A 281 34.62 1.78 8.46
CA SER A 281 34.69 1.34 9.86
C SER A 281 33.62 0.30 10.19
N VAL A 282 32.34 0.59 9.86
CA VAL A 282 31.23 -0.31 10.18
C VAL A 282 31.27 -1.58 9.33
N THR A 283 31.74 -1.51 8.09
CA THR A 283 31.94 -2.69 7.23
C THR A 283 33.00 -3.60 7.82
N LEU A 284 34.11 -3.03 8.31
CA LEU A 284 35.18 -3.80 8.99
C LEU A 284 34.68 -4.45 10.29
N GLU A 285 33.86 -3.75 11.06
CA GLU A 285 33.19 -4.31 12.25
C GLU A 285 32.28 -5.49 11.90
N TYR A 286 31.50 -5.36 10.84
CA TYR A 286 30.63 -6.44 10.34
C TYR A 286 31.46 -7.67 9.91
N MET A 287 32.54 -7.46 9.13
CA MET A 287 33.41 -8.56 8.69
C MET A 287 34.05 -9.27 9.88
N LYS A 288 34.51 -8.51 10.89
CA LYS A 288 35.06 -9.10 12.11
C LYS A 288 34.07 -9.92 12.90
N ALA A 289 32.82 -9.41 13.03
CA ALA A 289 31.76 -10.13 13.71
C ALA A 289 31.44 -11.47 13.02
N ARG A 290 31.49 -11.53 11.70
CA ARG A 290 31.26 -12.77 10.92
C ARG A 290 32.41 -13.80 11.08
N ILE A 291 33.65 -13.34 11.05
CA ILE A 291 34.81 -14.24 11.21
C ILE A 291 34.87 -14.86 12.61
N CYS A 292 34.35 -14.20 13.63
CA CYS A 292 34.32 -14.74 15.00
C CYS A 292 33.21 -15.77 15.22
N GLU A 293 32.30 -15.96 14.29
CA GLU A 293 31.18 -16.94 14.36
C GLU A 293 31.50 -18.24 13.62
N GLU A 294 32.45 -18.24 12.69
CA GLU A 294 33.01 -19.44 12.06
C GLU A 294 34.08 -20.09 12.95
#